data_50c24eb22a1d5a4e04ea27f4daf544a6
#
_entry.id   50c24eb22a1d5a4e04ea27f4daf544a6
#
_cell.length_a   1.000
_cell.length_b   1.000
_cell.length_c   1.000
_cell.angle_alpha   90.00
_cell.angle_beta   90.00
_cell.angle_gamma   90.00
#
_symmetry.space_group_name_H-M   'P 1'
#
loop_
_entity.id
_entity.type
_entity.pdbx_description
1 polymer ?
#
loop_
_entity_poly.entity_id
_entity_poly.type
_entity_poly.pdbx_seq_one_letter_code
_entity_poly.pdbx_strand_id
1 'polypeptide(L)'
;MIKRIWKVIVLFGSMLLICGCGKEKLSEEDILQKINTTGEYGENLEWQLYDGAFGITLAIGGSGQMDDYSEGTVPWKSGKKYILDFATGEGVSSIGENALSGCEKLKWVRLSEGVVTIGNNAFDKCMDIWDIDFPRSIQSIGDEAFNDCYKLRQIELPENLIYLGSGAFDNCTALEAVSYTH
;
A
#
# COMPACT_ATOMS: atom_id res chain seq x y z
N MET A 1 -0.91 -32.90 -4.70
CA MET A 1 -1.17 -31.48 -5.04
C MET A 1 -0.01 -30.67 -4.47
N ILE A 2 0.91 -30.23 -5.32
CA ILE A 2 2.18 -29.64 -4.91
C ILE A 2 1.95 -28.14 -4.80
N LYS A 3 1.93 -27.60 -3.56
CA LYS A 3 1.95 -26.16 -3.31
C LYS A 3 3.28 -25.62 -3.88
N ARG A 4 3.21 -24.82 -4.92
CA ARG A 4 4.38 -24.10 -5.43
C ARG A 4 4.75 -23.02 -4.43
N ILE A 5 5.74 -23.31 -3.63
CA ILE A 5 6.41 -22.32 -2.77
C ILE A 5 7.21 -21.43 -3.72
N TRP A 6 6.78 -20.19 -3.91
CA TRP A 6 7.60 -19.16 -4.51
C TRP A 6 8.70 -18.80 -3.52
N LYS A 7 9.86 -19.43 -3.66
CA LYS A 7 11.08 -19.00 -3.00
C LYS A 7 11.55 -17.72 -3.70
N VAL A 8 11.20 -16.56 -3.15
CA VAL A 8 11.92 -15.34 -3.49
C VAL A 8 13.28 -15.44 -2.80
N ILE A 9 14.33 -15.63 -3.58
CA ILE A 9 15.71 -15.57 -3.09
C ILE A 9 16.02 -14.11 -2.82
N VAL A 10 16.03 -13.74 -1.55
CA VAL A 10 16.51 -12.44 -1.10
C VAL A 10 18.03 -12.47 -1.12
N LEU A 11 18.62 -11.82 -2.11
CA LEU A 11 20.04 -11.47 -2.10
C LEU A 11 20.25 -10.33 -1.11
N PHE A 12 20.96 -10.62 -0.02
CA PHE A 12 21.37 -9.67 0.98
C PHE A 12 22.23 -8.55 0.37
N GLY A 13 21.70 -7.34 0.35
CA GLY A 13 22.48 -6.13 0.15
C GLY A 13 22.34 -5.26 1.40
N SER A 14 23.38 -5.25 2.24
CA SER A 14 23.45 -4.43 3.43
C SER A 14 23.45 -2.95 3.06
N MET A 15 22.39 -2.22 3.37
CA MET A 15 22.35 -0.77 3.29
C MET A 15 22.11 -0.19 4.68
N LEU A 16 23.15 0.45 5.21
CA LEU A 16 23.14 1.18 6.48
C LEU A 16 22.15 2.36 6.38
N LEU A 17 21.02 2.28 7.07
CA LEU A 17 20.15 3.43 7.29
C LEU A 17 20.65 4.24 8.49
N ILE A 18 21.43 5.30 8.21
CA ILE A 18 21.72 6.35 9.20
C ILE A 18 20.58 7.37 9.11
N CYS A 19 19.62 7.31 10.00
CA CYS A 19 18.67 8.38 10.21
C CYS A 19 18.81 8.91 11.64
N GLY A 20 19.38 10.09 11.75
CA GLY A 20 19.48 10.82 13.02
C GLY A 20 18.18 11.56 13.31
N CYS A 21 17.48 11.17 14.35
CA CYS A 21 16.78 12.06 15.28
C CYS A 21 16.17 11.24 16.41
N GLY A 22 16.42 11.64 17.65
CA GLY A 22 16.18 10.91 18.88
C GLY A 22 14.75 10.44 19.11
N LYS A 23 14.51 9.17 18.85
CA LYS A 23 13.47 8.29 19.40
C LYS A 23 14.08 6.90 19.39
N GLU A 24 13.71 6.04 20.33
CA GLU A 24 14.25 4.70 20.53
C GLU A 24 14.65 4.04 19.21
N LYS A 25 15.95 3.88 18.99
CA LYS A 25 16.45 3.08 17.89
C LYS A 25 16.06 1.65 18.19
N LEU A 26 15.05 1.15 17.46
CA LEU A 26 14.85 -0.29 17.39
C LEU A 26 16.16 -0.91 16.90
N SER A 27 16.60 -1.97 17.54
CA SER A 27 17.76 -2.72 17.06
C SER A 27 17.46 -3.27 15.67
N GLU A 28 18.49 -3.49 14.88
CA GLU A 28 18.36 -4.13 13.56
C GLU A 28 17.63 -5.49 13.66
N GLU A 29 17.84 -6.22 14.75
CA GLU A 29 17.12 -7.47 15.08
C GLU A 29 15.62 -7.24 15.33
N ASP A 30 15.24 -6.17 16.06
CA ASP A 30 13.82 -5.83 16.28
C ASP A 30 13.09 -5.45 14.99
N ILE A 31 13.79 -4.80 14.07
CA ILE A 31 13.26 -4.46 12.74
C ILE A 31 13.11 -5.75 11.92
N LEU A 32 14.16 -6.57 11.85
CA LEU A 32 14.16 -7.83 11.11
C LEU A 32 13.12 -8.83 11.64
N GLN A 33 12.81 -8.82 12.92
CA GLN A 33 11.78 -9.67 13.51
C GLN A 33 10.35 -9.21 13.16
N LYS A 34 10.17 -7.93 12.80
CA LYS A 34 8.89 -7.34 12.38
C LYS A 34 8.68 -7.31 10.87
N ILE A 35 9.75 -7.41 10.09
CA ILE A 35 9.77 -7.60 8.64
C ILE A 35 10.06 -9.07 8.32
N ASN A 36 9.88 -9.48 7.06
CA ASN A 36 9.89 -10.88 6.62
C ASN A 36 8.77 -11.72 7.26
N THR A 37 7.64 -11.08 7.55
CA THR A 37 6.43 -11.74 7.99
C THR A 37 5.50 -11.96 6.80
N THR A 38 4.82 -13.10 6.83
CA THR A 38 3.84 -13.48 5.82
C THR A 38 2.59 -13.98 6.49
N GLY A 39 1.48 -13.95 5.79
CA GLY A 39 0.23 -14.52 6.26
C GLY A 39 -0.70 -14.86 5.11
N GLU A 40 -1.58 -15.80 5.34
CA GLU A 40 -2.71 -16.06 4.46
C GLU A 40 -3.79 -15.01 4.75
N TYR A 41 -4.53 -14.64 3.69
CA TYR A 41 -5.50 -13.58 3.74
C TYR A 41 -6.70 -13.94 2.87
N GLY A 42 -7.86 -14.08 3.50
CA GLY A 42 -9.01 -14.62 2.80
C GLY A 42 -8.77 -16.04 2.29
N GLU A 43 -9.52 -16.45 1.29
CA GLU A 43 -9.40 -17.81 0.74
C GLU A 43 -8.23 -17.98 -0.24
N ASN A 44 -7.81 -16.90 -0.92
CA ASN A 44 -6.85 -16.98 -2.03
C ASN A 44 -5.81 -15.86 -2.06
N LEU A 45 -5.76 -15.01 -1.06
CA LEU A 45 -4.76 -13.95 -0.96
C LEU A 45 -3.72 -14.28 0.09
N GLU A 46 -2.53 -13.78 -0.12
CA GLU A 46 -1.42 -13.82 0.83
C GLU A 46 -0.75 -12.45 0.91
N TRP A 47 -0.22 -12.12 2.06
CA TRP A 47 0.56 -10.90 2.24
C TRP A 47 1.97 -11.23 2.69
N GLN A 48 2.88 -10.37 2.30
CA GLN A 48 4.28 -10.44 2.71
C GLN A 48 4.80 -9.05 3.03
N LEU A 49 5.48 -8.94 4.17
CA LEU A 49 6.22 -7.76 4.56
C LEU A 49 7.71 -8.10 4.51
N TYR A 50 8.48 -7.42 3.69
CA TYR A 50 9.91 -7.71 3.46
C TYR A 50 10.71 -6.45 3.17
N ASP A 51 12.05 -6.56 3.25
CA ASP A 51 12.97 -5.50 2.83
C ASP A 51 13.16 -5.57 1.32
N GLY A 52 12.53 -4.63 0.61
CA GLY A 52 12.52 -4.54 -0.84
C GLY A 52 13.51 -3.49 -1.37
N ALA A 53 13.48 -3.28 -2.69
CA ALA A 53 14.40 -2.34 -3.36
C ALA A 53 14.21 -0.88 -2.92
N PHE A 54 13.02 -0.52 -2.46
CA PHE A 54 12.65 0.84 -2.03
C PHE A 54 12.51 0.97 -0.51
N GLY A 55 12.90 -0.06 0.25
CA GLY A 55 12.73 -0.20 1.69
C GLY A 55 11.64 -1.21 2.04
N ILE A 56 11.08 -1.11 3.24
CA ILE A 56 10.09 -2.09 3.69
C ILE A 56 8.86 -2.07 2.80
N THR A 57 8.64 -3.19 2.12
CA THR A 57 7.56 -3.40 1.16
C THR A 57 6.48 -4.29 1.76
N LEU A 58 5.23 -3.87 1.65
CA LEU A 58 4.07 -4.74 1.81
C LEU A 58 3.60 -5.19 0.42
N ALA A 59 3.62 -6.48 0.17
CA ALA A 59 3.10 -7.06 -1.05
C ALA A 59 1.86 -7.92 -0.76
N ILE A 60 0.85 -7.78 -1.60
CA ILE A 60 -0.34 -8.63 -1.61
C ILE A 60 -0.32 -9.46 -2.88
N GLY A 61 -0.34 -10.77 -2.74
CA GLY A 61 -0.35 -11.73 -3.84
C GLY A 61 -1.58 -12.63 -3.81
N GLY A 62 -1.70 -13.49 -4.83
CA GLY A 62 -2.84 -14.39 -4.97
C GLY A 62 -3.92 -13.85 -5.89
N SER A 63 -5.18 -14.17 -5.64
CA SER A 63 -6.31 -13.73 -6.49
C SER A 63 -7.57 -13.47 -5.65
N GLY A 64 -8.26 -12.39 -6.00
CA GLY A 64 -9.52 -12.00 -5.36
C GLY A 64 -9.49 -10.60 -4.74
N GLN A 65 -10.46 -10.33 -3.91
CA GLN A 65 -10.65 -9.06 -3.23
C GLN A 65 -9.93 -9.08 -1.87
N MET A 66 -9.33 -7.95 -1.51
CA MET A 66 -8.91 -7.74 -0.13
C MET A 66 -10.15 -7.55 0.77
N ASP A 67 -10.09 -8.06 2.01
CA ASP A 67 -11.13 -7.79 2.99
C ASP A 67 -11.13 -6.33 3.42
N ASP A 68 -12.26 -5.88 3.92
CA ASP A 68 -12.40 -4.60 4.58
C ASP A 68 -11.98 -4.72 6.05
N TYR A 69 -11.28 -3.73 6.56
CA TYR A 69 -10.80 -3.71 7.92
C TYR A 69 -11.45 -2.61 8.74
N SER A 70 -11.64 -2.88 10.02
CA SER A 70 -11.80 -1.79 10.97
C SER A 70 -10.44 -1.11 11.19
N GLU A 71 -10.45 0.16 11.53
CA GLU A 71 -9.21 0.93 11.75
C GLU A 71 -8.23 0.17 12.67
N GLY A 72 -7.00 0.00 12.20
CA GLY A 72 -5.92 -0.63 12.96
C GLY A 72 -5.99 -2.15 13.13
N THR A 73 -6.90 -2.87 12.45
CA THR A 73 -7.05 -4.33 12.57
C THR A 73 -6.31 -5.13 11.50
N VAL A 74 -5.60 -4.47 10.59
CA VAL A 74 -4.86 -5.13 9.49
C VAL A 74 -3.83 -6.14 9.99
N PRO A 75 -3.63 -7.28 9.29
CA PRO A 75 -2.67 -8.31 9.69
C PRO A 75 -1.23 -7.79 9.82
N TRP A 76 -0.83 -6.82 9.00
CA TRP A 76 0.50 -6.19 8.98
C TRP A 76 0.65 -5.00 9.95
N LYS A 77 -0.26 -4.83 10.91
CA LYS A 77 -0.25 -3.69 11.86
C LYS A 77 1.07 -3.50 12.61
N SER A 78 1.78 -4.59 12.92
CA SER A 78 3.07 -4.52 13.62
C SER A 78 4.18 -3.86 12.80
N GLY A 79 4.11 -3.99 11.47
CA GLY A 79 5.05 -3.40 10.51
C GLY A 79 4.59 -2.07 9.91
N LYS A 80 3.34 -1.67 10.12
CA LYS A 80 2.67 -0.55 9.44
C LYS A 80 3.51 0.73 9.37
N LYS A 81 4.12 1.13 10.48
CA LYS A 81 4.94 2.34 10.57
C LYS A 81 6.27 2.31 9.80
N TYR A 82 6.64 1.15 9.27
CA TYR A 82 7.88 0.96 8.51
C TYR A 82 7.61 0.82 7.01
N ILE A 83 6.36 0.58 6.59
CA ILE A 83 6.01 0.38 5.18
C ILE A 83 6.35 1.65 4.41
N LEU A 84 7.24 1.50 3.41
CA LEU A 84 7.63 2.55 2.49
C LEU A 84 7.07 2.31 1.09
N ASP A 85 6.75 1.07 0.77
CA ASP A 85 6.32 0.63 -0.54
C ASP A 85 5.17 -0.38 -0.40
N PHE A 86 4.18 -0.27 -1.28
CA PHE A 86 3.05 -1.18 -1.37
C PHE A 86 2.88 -1.67 -2.80
N ALA A 87 2.69 -2.98 -2.96
CA ALA A 87 2.53 -3.58 -4.27
C ALA A 87 1.43 -4.65 -4.28
N THR A 88 0.68 -4.73 -5.36
CA THR A 88 -0.29 -5.81 -5.61
C THR A 88 0.15 -6.69 -6.78
N GLY A 89 -0.14 -7.98 -6.68
CA GLY A 89 0.00 -8.95 -7.79
C GLY A 89 -1.20 -8.90 -8.75
N GLU A 90 -1.02 -9.44 -9.96
CA GLU A 90 -2.02 -9.37 -11.06
C GLU A 90 -3.40 -9.95 -10.72
N GLY A 91 -3.49 -10.86 -9.75
CA GLY A 91 -4.75 -11.48 -9.36
C GLY A 91 -5.57 -10.68 -8.34
N VAL A 92 -5.00 -9.62 -7.75
CA VAL A 92 -5.68 -8.78 -6.76
C VAL A 92 -6.66 -7.86 -7.45
N SER A 93 -7.94 -7.91 -7.04
CA SER A 93 -9.02 -7.16 -7.70
C SER A 93 -9.53 -5.95 -6.91
N SER A 94 -9.21 -5.84 -5.63
CA SER A 94 -9.56 -4.66 -4.83
C SER A 94 -8.52 -4.37 -3.74
N ILE A 95 -8.47 -3.11 -3.32
CA ILE A 95 -7.86 -2.70 -2.06
C ILE A 95 -9.00 -2.50 -1.07
N GLY A 96 -8.95 -3.22 0.05
CA GLY A 96 -10.01 -3.18 1.06
C GLY A 96 -10.09 -1.86 1.83
N GLU A 97 -11.22 -1.64 2.48
CA GLU A 97 -11.42 -0.49 3.37
C GLU A 97 -10.36 -0.48 4.49
N ASN A 98 -9.80 0.69 4.80
CA ASN A 98 -8.76 0.92 5.81
C ASN A 98 -7.47 0.10 5.65
N ALA A 99 -7.23 -0.56 4.51
CA ALA A 99 -6.13 -1.51 4.34
C ALA A 99 -4.75 -0.90 4.63
N LEU A 100 -4.46 0.30 4.14
CA LEU A 100 -3.21 1.03 4.35
C LEU A 100 -3.40 2.28 5.23
N SER A 101 -4.61 2.53 5.78
CA SER A 101 -4.90 3.74 6.56
C SER A 101 -3.84 3.96 7.65
N GLY A 102 -3.23 5.17 7.69
CA GLY A 102 -2.15 5.55 8.61
C GLY A 102 -0.80 4.87 8.36
N CYS A 103 -0.54 4.38 7.16
CA CYS A 103 0.83 4.05 6.72
C CYS A 103 1.58 5.36 6.40
N GLU A 104 1.86 6.17 7.43
CA GLU A 104 2.35 7.55 7.30
C GLU A 104 3.62 7.70 6.45
N LYS A 105 4.46 6.65 6.38
CA LYS A 105 5.72 6.64 5.64
C LYS A 105 5.62 6.04 4.25
N LEU A 106 4.44 5.56 3.86
CA LEU A 106 4.22 4.98 2.54
C LEU A 106 4.47 6.03 1.46
N LYS A 107 5.37 5.72 0.51
CA LYS A 107 5.80 6.63 -0.56
C LYS A 107 5.40 6.13 -1.93
N TRP A 108 5.57 4.83 -2.15
CA TRP A 108 5.35 4.20 -3.44
C TRP A 108 4.16 3.25 -3.37
N VAL A 109 3.24 3.42 -4.30
CA VAL A 109 2.05 2.58 -4.45
C VAL A 109 2.04 2.03 -5.87
N ARG A 110 2.13 0.72 -5.99
CA ARG A 110 2.18 -0.01 -7.26
C ARG A 110 1.02 -0.96 -7.36
N LEU A 111 -0.03 -0.53 -8.02
CA LEU A 111 -1.23 -1.31 -8.26
C LEU A 111 -1.14 -2.05 -9.60
N SER A 112 -1.47 -3.34 -9.60
CA SER A 112 -1.55 -4.14 -10.83
C SER A 112 -2.82 -3.84 -11.63
N GLU A 113 -2.79 -4.16 -12.94
CA GLU A 113 -3.94 -3.99 -13.85
C GLU A 113 -5.16 -4.85 -13.48
N GLY A 114 -5.13 -5.65 -12.46
CA GLY A 114 -6.29 -6.39 -11.95
C GLY A 114 -7.15 -5.60 -10.97
N VAL A 115 -6.61 -4.54 -10.37
CA VAL A 115 -7.29 -3.77 -9.32
C VAL A 115 -8.39 -2.90 -9.93
N VAL A 116 -9.63 -3.13 -9.50
CA VAL A 116 -10.84 -2.43 -9.98
C VAL A 116 -11.36 -1.43 -8.96
N THR A 117 -11.18 -1.72 -7.67
CA THR A 117 -11.75 -0.91 -6.58
C THR A 117 -10.70 -0.58 -5.53
N ILE A 118 -10.71 0.67 -5.09
CA ILE A 118 -10.02 1.15 -3.88
C ILE A 118 -11.11 1.48 -2.86
N GLY A 119 -11.08 0.82 -1.70
CA GLY A 119 -12.07 0.96 -0.64
C GLY A 119 -12.01 2.29 0.10
N ASN A 120 -13.00 2.53 0.96
CA ASN A 120 -13.04 3.74 1.79
C ASN A 120 -11.82 3.80 2.72
N ASN A 121 -11.25 4.98 2.90
CA ASN A 121 -10.08 5.19 3.79
C ASN A 121 -8.87 4.28 3.47
N ALA A 122 -8.81 3.65 2.30
CA ALA A 122 -7.78 2.65 2.00
C ALA A 122 -6.35 3.17 2.21
N PHE A 123 -6.09 4.43 1.89
CA PHE A 123 -4.82 5.14 2.07
C PHE A 123 -4.96 6.41 2.92
N ASP A 124 -6.01 6.50 3.75
CA ASP A 124 -6.19 7.64 4.67
C ASP A 124 -4.93 7.82 5.53
N LYS A 125 -4.48 9.07 5.70
CA LYS A 125 -3.25 9.42 6.46
C LYS A 125 -1.96 8.76 5.95
N CYS A 126 -1.88 8.41 4.68
CA CYS A 126 -0.62 8.04 4.03
C CYS A 126 0.15 9.31 3.62
N MET A 127 0.67 10.02 4.61
CA MET A 127 1.17 11.40 4.50
C MET A 127 2.33 11.58 3.54
N ASP A 128 3.09 10.50 3.28
CA ASP A 128 4.31 10.52 2.48
C ASP A 128 4.12 10.08 1.02
N ILE A 129 2.91 9.62 0.62
CA ILE A 129 2.61 9.36 -0.79
C ILE A 129 2.75 10.66 -1.57
N TRP A 130 3.58 10.66 -2.60
CA TRP A 130 3.84 11.85 -3.42
C TRP A 130 3.34 11.71 -4.85
N ASP A 131 3.16 10.48 -5.31
CA ASP A 131 2.68 10.13 -6.63
C ASP A 131 2.02 8.75 -6.62
N ILE A 132 1.05 8.52 -7.49
CA ILE A 132 0.38 7.24 -7.68
C ILE A 132 -0.07 7.09 -9.12
N ASP A 133 0.34 5.98 -9.74
CA ASP A 133 -0.14 5.58 -11.04
C ASP A 133 -1.34 4.64 -10.87
N PHE A 134 -2.52 5.11 -11.25
CA PHE A 134 -3.71 4.27 -11.25
C PHE A 134 -3.73 3.36 -12.50
N PRO A 135 -3.90 2.04 -12.33
CA PRO A 135 -4.10 1.16 -13.47
C PRO A 135 -5.43 1.50 -14.19
N ARG A 136 -5.49 1.25 -15.49
CA ARG A 136 -6.68 1.51 -16.29
C ARG A 136 -7.92 0.73 -15.84
N SER A 137 -7.71 -0.35 -15.11
CA SER A 137 -8.78 -1.18 -14.55
C SER A 137 -9.58 -0.52 -13.43
N ILE A 138 -9.08 0.56 -12.80
CA ILE A 138 -9.80 1.23 -11.70
C ILE A 138 -11.12 1.82 -12.19
N GLN A 139 -12.19 1.42 -11.51
CA GLN A 139 -13.56 1.91 -11.74
C GLN A 139 -14.13 2.65 -10.52
N SER A 140 -13.59 2.39 -9.34
CA SER A 140 -14.11 2.98 -8.09
C SER A 140 -12.98 3.35 -7.14
N ILE A 141 -13.05 4.57 -6.63
CA ILE A 141 -12.23 5.08 -5.53
C ILE A 141 -13.20 5.50 -4.42
N GLY A 142 -13.07 4.92 -3.23
CA GLY A 142 -13.99 5.10 -2.11
C GLY A 142 -13.90 6.45 -1.41
N ASP A 143 -14.79 6.64 -0.44
CA ASP A 143 -14.83 7.85 0.38
C ASP A 143 -13.52 7.97 1.19
N GLU A 144 -12.96 9.18 1.24
CA GLU A 144 -11.74 9.49 1.99
C GLU A 144 -10.55 8.57 1.66
N ALA A 145 -10.55 7.91 0.50
CA ALA A 145 -9.55 6.89 0.14
C ALA A 145 -8.11 7.39 0.25
N PHE A 146 -7.84 8.66 -0.04
CA PHE A 146 -6.53 9.33 0.04
C PHE A 146 -6.62 10.61 0.89
N ASN A 147 -7.53 10.67 1.87
CA ASN A 147 -7.60 11.80 2.79
C ASN A 147 -6.27 11.95 3.54
N ASP A 148 -5.85 13.18 3.82
CA ASP A 148 -4.60 13.50 4.52
C ASP A 148 -3.31 12.99 3.81
N CYS A 149 -3.34 12.75 2.50
CA CYS A 149 -2.13 12.46 1.71
C CYS A 149 -1.42 13.78 1.35
N TYR A 150 -0.82 14.44 2.34
CA TYR A 150 -0.31 15.81 2.25
C TYR A 150 0.75 16.06 1.17
N LYS A 151 1.52 15.01 0.77
CA LYS A 151 2.58 15.13 -0.24
C LYS A 151 2.17 14.73 -1.65
N LEU A 152 0.94 14.25 -1.84
CA LEU A 152 0.43 13.85 -3.14
C LEU A 152 0.30 15.07 -4.05
N ARG A 153 1.05 15.09 -5.18
CA ARG A 153 1.19 16.27 -6.01
C ARG A 153 0.39 16.23 -7.30
N GLN A 154 0.35 15.07 -7.91
CA GLN A 154 -0.30 14.88 -9.21
C GLN A 154 -1.13 13.61 -9.18
N ILE A 155 -2.26 13.65 -9.84
CA ILE A 155 -3.15 12.52 -10.00
C ILE A 155 -3.62 12.48 -11.45
N GLU A 156 -3.48 11.33 -12.07
CA GLU A 156 -4.08 11.03 -13.35
C GLU A 156 -5.19 10.00 -13.16
N LEU A 157 -6.45 10.45 -13.21
CA LEU A 157 -7.60 9.58 -13.02
C LEU A 157 -7.85 8.74 -14.28
N PRO A 158 -8.05 7.42 -14.17
CA PRO A 158 -8.26 6.57 -15.32
C PRO A 158 -9.60 6.85 -16.00
N GLU A 159 -9.65 6.68 -17.33
CA GLU A 159 -10.86 6.90 -18.15
C GLU A 159 -12.04 6.01 -17.75
N ASN A 160 -11.76 4.85 -17.16
CA ASN A 160 -12.77 3.90 -16.73
C ASN A 160 -13.35 4.19 -15.33
N LEU A 161 -12.95 5.28 -14.69
CA LEU A 161 -13.43 5.64 -13.36
C LEU A 161 -14.93 6.00 -13.42
N ILE A 162 -15.74 5.24 -12.69
CA ILE A 162 -17.20 5.39 -12.62
C ILE A 162 -17.61 6.09 -11.32
N TYR A 163 -16.90 5.80 -10.23
CA TYR A 163 -17.21 6.32 -8.90
C TYR A 163 -15.99 6.94 -8.25
N LEU A 164 -16.14 8.17 -7.79
CA LEU A 164 -15.19 8.88 -6.97
C LEU A 164 -15.90 9.31 -5.68
N GLY A 165 -15.45 8.76 -4.56
CA GLY A 165 -16.07 8.94 -3.24
C GLY A 165 -15.93 10.36 -2.70
N SER A 166 -16.77 10.66 -1.71
CA SER A 166 -16.73 11.95 -1.01
C SER A 166 -15.41 12.10 -0.27
N GLY A 167 -14.75 13.26 -0.42
CA GLY A 167 -13.48 13.52 0.26
C GLY A 167 -12.33 12.61 -0.17
N ALA A 168 -12.43 11.91 -1.31
CA ALA A 168 -11.41 10.94 -1.75
C ALA A 168 -9.98 11.49 -1.71
N PHE A 169 -9.79 12.79 -1.92
CA PHE A 169 -8.51 13.49 -1.88
C PHE A 169 -8.53 14.70 -0.95
N ASP A 170 -9.37 14.68 0.08
CA ASP A 170 -9.40 15.77 1.06
C ASP A 170 -8.04 15.93 1.73
N ASN A 171 -7.70 17.18 2.03
CA ASN A 171 -6.42 17.54 2.66
C ASN A 171 -5.15 17.12 1.86
N CYS A 172 -5.24 16.75 0.61
CA CYS A 172 -4.06 16.58 -0.26
C CYS A 172 -3.46 17.96 -0.59
N THR A 173 -2.85 18.61 0.41
CA THR A 173 -2.46 20.03 0.32
C THR A 173 -1.35 20.33 -0.68
N ALA A 174 -0.60 19.34 -1.12
CA ALA A 174 0.39 19.47 -2.18
C ALA A 174 -0.18 19.23 -3.59
N LEU A 175 -1.47 18.92 -3.73
CA LEU A 175 -2.07 18.54 -5.00
C LEU A 175 -2.15 19.76 -5.93
N GLU A 176 -1.37 19.73 -7.01
CA GLU A 176 -1.25 20.83 -7.99
C GLU A 176 -2.14 20.60 -9.21
N ALA A 177 -2.36 19.34 -9.58
CA ALA A 177 -3.10 18.96 -10.78
C ALA A 177 -3.86 17.65 -10.62
N VAL A 178 -5.07 17.63 -11.13
CA VAL A 178 -5.86 16.41 -11.38
C VAL A 178 -6.14 16.40 -12.88
N SER A 179 -5.67 15.38 -13.57
CA SER A 179 -5.93 15.17 -14.98
C SER A 179 -6.74 13.88 -15.19
N TYR A 180 -7.35 13.77 -16.37
CA TYR A 180 -8.04 12.56 -16.79
C TYR A 180 -7.33 12.02 -18.03
N THR A 181 -7.04 10.72 -18.05
CA THR A 181 -6.60 10.06 -19.29
C THR A 181 -7.76 10.02 -20.28
N HIS A 182 -7.48 10.40 -21.53
CA HIS A 182 -8.43 10.33 -22.64
C HIS A 182 -8.05 9.19 -23.56
#